data_20d67c4937f4da2841454fde7e4f233d
#
_entry.id   20d67c4937f4da2841454fde7e4f233d
#
_cell.length_a   1.000
_cell.length_b   1.000
_cell.length_c   1.000
_cell.angle_alpha   90.00
_cell.angle_beta   90.00
_cell.angle_gamma   90.00
#
_symmetry.space_group_name_H-M   'P 1'
#
loop_
_entity.id
_entity.type
_entity.pdbx_description
1 polymer ?
#
loop_
_entity_poly.entity_id
_entity_poly.type
_entity_poly.pdbx_seq_one_letter_code
_entity_poly.pdbx_strand_id
1 'polypeptide(L)'
;MPGVMNDTGNRSLRRAILRFGLEEFCKELTSRGAPLRMHDDGPVVGRFFARSCNHHELESGDVFVQLDGVGYGWTNATLRMAFTASAAIQYNQDFLMHGSTMYAYFRTRTLVSKDTRVTMVEQGGMIGTAVSALANTAAPGILEQQLQRGFTVIRDTNGTVDFAVGVVEKGKRPVKPFEVRDDDRVTLMNERTEVRGNQLDFLGPFHVDGSNGALFLTMMIDGTSALDVMVVDKNVGDQWLDRFVAQPGVPQPSLPPLVSEIVRQGMRWQKTLPLKKGYYYVVLDNSSVVGLAAPVATGSLPAAALANVVVQVGDAP
;
A
#
# COMPACT_ATOMS: atom_id res chain seq x y z
N MET A 1 -26.89 16.51 -10.09
CA MET A 1 -26.38 16.44 -8.69
C MET A 1 -24.97 17.02 -8.50
N PRO A 2 -23.96 16.84 -9.41
CA PRO A 2 -22.61 17.42 -9.20
C PRO A 2 -22.60 18.94 -8.96
N GLY A 3 -23.47 19.70 -9.63
CA GLY A 3 -23.53 21.16 -9.47
C GLY A 3 -23.80 21.62 -8.03
N VAL A 4 -24.77 21.00 -7.35
CA VAL A 4 -25.10 21.33 -5.95
C VAL A 4 -24.00 20.92 -4.98
N MET A 5 -23.37 19.77 -5.22
CA MET A 5 -22.30 19.25 -4.36
C MET A 5 -20.99 20.02 -4.54
N ASN A 6 -20.73 20.51 -5.74
CA ASN A 6 -19.54 21.31 -6.05
C ASN A 6 -19.70 22.80 -5.68
N ASP A 7 -20.91 23.23 -5.34
CA ASP A 7 -21.15 24.61 -4.91
C ASP A 7 -20.50 24.86 -3.55
N THR A 8 -19.52 25.75 -3.53
CA THR A 8 -18.78 26.13 -2.32
C THR A 8 -19.64 26.85 -1.27
N GLY A 9 -20.83 27.36 -1.67
CA GLY A 9 -21.82 27.95 -0.77
C GLY A 9 -22.47 26.93 0.17
N ASN A 10 -22.53 25.64 -0.23
CA ASN A 10 -23.12 24.55 0.56
C ASN A 10 -22.17 24.01 1.64
N ARG A 11 -21.68 24.89 2.51
CA ARG A 11 -20.61 24.58 3.51
C ARG A 11 -20.95 23.39 4.40
N SER A 12 -22.17 23.29 4.92
CA SER A 12 -22.59 22.21 5.82
C SER A 12 -22.58 20.83 5.15
N LEU A 13 -23.09 20.75 3.91
CA LEU A 13 -23.06 19.51 3.12
C LEU A 13 -21.64 19.10 2.79
N ARG A 14 -20.82 20.06 2.34
CA ARG A 14 -19.41 19.81 2.03
C ARG A 14 -18.63 19.32 3.24
N ARG A 15 -18.85 19.92 4.41
CA ARG A 15 -18.22 19.51 5.67
C ARG A 15 -18.62 18.07 6.07
N ALA A 16 -19.90 17.71 5.95
CA ALA A 16 -20.36 16.36 6.24
C ALA A 16 -19.71 15.29 5.32
N ILE A 17 -19.59 15.60 4.04
CA ILE A 17 -18.96 14.70 3.05
C ILE A 17 -17.46 14.54 3.36
N LEU A 18 -16.75 15.64 3.66
CA LEU A 18 -15.33 15.60 3.97
C LEU A 18 -15.04 14.84 5.26
N ARG A 19 -15.88 15.00 6.30
CA ARG A 19 -15.77 14.23 7.54
C ARG A 19 -15.86 12.73 7.28
N PHE A 20 -16.84 12.31 6.49
CA PHE A 20 -16.96 10.92 6.08
C PHE A 20 -15.74 10.43 5.30
N GLY A 21 -15.21 11.23 4.37
CA GLY A 21 -14.00 10.90 3.62
C GLY A 21 -12.76 10.73 4.52
N LEU A 22 -12.68 11.49 5.61
CA LEU A 22 -11.58 11.41 6.56
C LEU A 22 -11.66 10.17 7.47
N GLU A 23 -12.86 9.81 7.91
CA GLU A 23 -13.10 8.58 8.65
C GLU A 23 -12.70 7.35 7.81
N GLU A 24 -13.12 7.33 6.54
CA GLU A 24 -12.71 6.28 5.61
C GLU A 24 -11.20 6.28 5.33
N PHE A 25 -10.55 7.45 5.22
CA PHE A 25 -9.10 7.53 5.06
C PHE A 25 -8.35 6.86 6.20
N CYS A 26 -8.65 7.20 7.46
CA CYS A 26 -7.99 6.59 8.61
C CYS A 26 -8.27 5.08 8.70
N LYS A 27 -9.48 4.65 8.40
CA LYS A 27 -9.85 3.24 8.33
C LYS A 27 -9.04 2.51 7.26
N GLU A 28 -8.96 3.05 6.05
CA GLU A 28 -8.18 2.48 4.97
C GLU A 28 -6.69 2.46 5.28
N LEU A 29 -6.14 3.54 5.82
CA LEU A 29 -4.73 3.64 6.17
C LEU A 29 -4.31 2.64 7.24
N THR A 30 -5.19 2.36 8.23
CA THR A 30 -4.92 1.38 9.30
C THR A 30 -5.30 -0.05 8.92
N SER A 31 -6.10 -0.23 7.86
CA SER A 31 -6.52 -1.56 7.39
C SER A 31 -5.59 -2.17 6.36
N ARG A 32 -4.80 -1.36 5.65
CA ARG A 32 -3.86 -1.85 4.63
C ARG A 32 -2.62 -0.97 4.53
N GLY A 33 -1.52 -1.55 4.10
CA GLY A 33 -0.26 -0.84 3.92
C GLY A 33 -0.35 0.22 2.82
N ALA A 34 0.03 1.46 3.15
CA ALA A 34 0.16 2.53 2.16
C ALA A 34 1.39 2.30 1.27
N PRO A 35 1.25 2.32 -0.06
CA PRO A 35 2.36 2.08 -0.98
C PRO A 35 3.35 3.24 -0.96
N LEU A 36 4.64 2.92 -0.91
CA LEU A 36 5.73 3.89 -1.02
C LEU A 36 6.35 3.80 -2.42
N ARG A 37 6.51 4.94 -3.09
CA ARG A 37 7.07 5.02 -4.45
C ARG A 37 8.19 6.05 -4.50
N MET A 38 9.22 5.80 -5.28
CA MET A 38 10.26 6.79 -5.54
C MET A 38 9.77 7.88 -6.50
N HIS A 39 8.93 7.52 -7.47
CA HIS A 39 8.34 8.39 -8.48
C HIS A 39 6.86 8.03 -8.68
N ASP A 40 6.05 8.98 -9.14
CA ASP A 40 4.60 8.80 -9.27
C ASP A 40 4.19 7.63 -10.15
N ASP A 41 4.88 7.45 -11.27
CA ASP A 41 4.63 6.37 -12.24
C ASP A 41 5.50 5.13 -11.97
N GLY A 42 6.33 5.17 -10.92
CA GLY A 42 7.22 4.08 -10.55
C GLY A 42 6.48 2.93 -9.84
N PRO A 43 7.12 1.77 -9.74
CA PRO A 43 6.59 0.69 -8.93
C PRO A 43 6.57 1.06 -7.44
N VAL A 44 5.74 0.38 -6.68
CA VAL A 44 5.82 0.40 -5.23
C VAL A 44 7.13 -0.26 -4.81
N VAL A 45 7.90 0.43 -3.98
CA VAL A 45 9.22 -0.02 -3.49
C VAL A 45 9.24 -0.20 -1.97
N GLY A 46 8.08 -0.34 -1.37
CA GLY A 46 7.89 -0.52 0.06
C GLY A 46 6.50 -0.14 0.51
N ARG A 47 6.23 -0.32 1.80
CA ARG A 47 4.92 0.01 2.38
C ARG A 47 5.07 0.59 3.78
N PHE A 48 4.13 1.45 4.12
CA PHE A 48 3.92 1.97 5.46
C PHE A 48 2.61 1.44 6.02
N PHE A 49 2.64 0.82 7.17
CA PHE A 49 1.48 0.26 7.88
C PHE A 49 1.19 1.13 9.10
N ALA A 50 0.16 1.95 9.01
CA ALA A 50 -0.27 2.74 10.15
C ALA A 50 -0.85 1.84 11.24
N ARG A 51 -0.32 1.94 12.44
CA ARG A 51 -0.82 1.28 13.66
C ARG A 51 -1.88 2.10 14.35
N SER A 52 -1.80 3.42 14.19
CA SER A 52 -2.82 4.36 14.64
C SER A 52 -3.02 5.48 13.61
N CYS A 53 -4.24 5.96 13.52
CA CYS A 53 -4.60 7.15 12.76
C CYS A 53 -5.70 7.88 13.55
N ASN A 54 -5.37 9.06 14.07
CA ASN A 54 -6.30 9.92 14.77
C ASN A 54 -6.48 11.22 13.99
N HIS A 55 -7.68 11.75 13.98
CA HIS A 55 -7.95 12.99 13.29
C HIS A 55 -8.95 13.85 14.05
N HIS A 56 -8.88 15.17 13.85
CA HIS A 56 -9.89 16.11 14.26
C HIS A 56 -9.91 17.33 13.34
N GLU A 57 -11.08 17.93 13.23
CA GLU A 57 -11.27 19.14 12.46
C GLU A 57 -10.89 20.35 13.32
N LEU A 58 -10.12 21.29 12.74
CA LEU A 58 -9.75 22.55 13.36
C LEU A 58 -10.84 23.61 13.11
N GLU A 59 -10.84 24.68 13.91
CA GLU A 59 -11.77 25.82 13.73
C GLU A 59 -11.64 26.46 12.35
N SER A 60 -10.45 26.41 11.75
CA SER A 60 -10.19 26.88 10.38
C SER A 60 -10.90 26.06 9.29
N GLY A 61 -11.44 24.86 9.63
CA GLY A 61 -11.95 23.89 8.67
C GLY A 61 -10.88 22.99 8.08
N ASP A 62 -9.62 23.18 8.45
CA ASP A 62 -8.56 22.22 8.14
C ASP A 62 -8.68 20.98 9.02
N VAL A 63 -7.99 19.92 8.65
CA VAL A 63 -7.96 18.67 9.40
C VAL A 63 -6.57 18.43 9.94
N PHE A 64 -6.49 18.11 11.21
CA PHE A 64 -5.29 17.60 11.84
C PHE A 64 -5.34 16.07 11.86
N VAL A 65 -4.30 15.44 11.35
CA VAL A 65 -4.14 13.98 11.32
C VAL A 65 -2.85 13.63 12.04
N GLN A 66 -2.96 12.71 12.99
CA GLN A 66 -1.81 12.10 13.64
C GLN A 66 -1.79 10.62 13.32
N LEU A 67 -0.63 10.13 12.88
CA LEU A 67 -0.43 8.75 12.51
C LEU A 67 0.89 8.22 13.07
N ASP A 68 0.89 6.95 13.45
CA ASP A 68 2.05 6.19 13.89
C ASP A 68 2.05 4.84 13.19
N GLY A 69 3.23 4.32 12.87
CA GLY A 69 3.30 3.04 12.21
C GLY A 69 4.71 2.53 11.96
N VAL A 70 4.75 1.43 11.24
CA VAL A 70 5.97 0.77 10.80
C VAL A 70 5.98 0.66 9.28
N GLY A 71 7.15 0.60 8.70
CA GLY A 71 7.27 0.43 7.27
C GLY A 71 8.57 -0.24 6.87
N TYR A 72 8.61 -0.60 5.61
CA TYR A 72 9.80 -1.06 4.94
C TYR A 72 9.84 -0.53 3.51
N GLY A 73 11.02 -0.54 2.95
CA GLY A 73 11.24 -0.17 1.56
C GLY A 73 12.67 -0.44 1.15
N TRP A 74 12.96 -0.26 -0.11
CA TRP A 74 14.29 -0.41 -0.69
C TRP A 74 14.59 0.70 -1.68
N THR A 75 15.87 0.94 -1.86
CA THR A 75 16.40 1.86 -2.87
C THR A 75 17.33 1.09 -3.80
N ASN A 76 17.87 1.77 -4.82
CA ASN A 76 18.88 1.17 -5.69
C ASN A 76 20.17 0.77 -4.94
N ALA A 77 20.42 1.31 -3.74
CA ALA A 77 21.61 1.04 -2.94
C ALA A 77 21.38 0.06 -1.79
N THR A 78 20.13 -0.23 -1.41
CA THR A 78 19.80 -1.09 -0.24
C THR A 78 18.90 -2.24 -0.65
N LEU A 79 19.00 -3.37 0.06
CA LEU A 79 18.00 -4.43 -0.05
C LEU A 79 16.74 -4.01 0.70
N ARG A 80 16.80 -3.88 2.02
CA ARG A 80 15.67 -3.46 2.82
C ARG A 80 16.09 -2.41 3.85
N MET A 81 15.25 -1.41 3.98
CA MET A 81 15.23 -0.49 5.12
C MET A 81 13.91 -0.67 5.83
N ALA A 82 13.94 -0.97 7.11
CA ALA A 82 12.76 -0.99 7.97
C ALA A 82 12.80 0.22 8.89
N PHE A 83 11.64 0.83 9.15
CA PHE A 83 11.55 2.06 9.92
C PHE A 83 10.25 2.11 10.72
N THR A 84 10.29 2.89 11.80
CA THR A 84 9.12 3.40 12.49
C THR A 84 8.91 4.85 12.11
N ALA A 85 7.68 5.28 11.98
CA ALA A 85 7.38 6.68 11.71
C ALA A 85 6.16 7.15 12.50
N SER A 86 6.25 8.37 13.03
CA SER A 86 5.12 9.13 13.53
C SER A 86 5.07 10.50 12.84
N ALA A 87 3.86 10.96 12.54
CA ALA A 87 3.67 12.27 11.94
C ALA A 87 2.38 12.91 12.44
N ALA A 88 2.44 14.22 12.62
CA ALA A 88 1.28 15.06 12.88
C ALA A 88 1.20 16.12 11.78
N ILE A 89 0.13 16.10 11.00
CA ILE A 89 0.00 16.84 9.75
C ILE A 89 -1.32 17.60 9.75
N GLN A 90 -1.25 18.87 9.35
CA GLN A 90 -2.43 19.67 9.07
C GLN A 90 -2.69 19.67 7.56
N TYR A 91 -3.88 19.22 7.17
CA TYR A 91 -4.34 19.23 5.79
C TYR A 91 -5.43 20.28 5.58
N ASN A 92 -5.31 21.00 4.49
CA ASN A 92 -6.45 21.69 3.91
C ASN A 92 -7.24 20.66 3.07
N GLN A 93 -8.53 20.55 3.35
CA GLN A 93 -9.40 19.58 2.69
C GLN A 93 -10.38 20.25 1.74
N ASP A 94 -10.62 19.58 0.62
CA ASP A 94 -11.59 19.97 -0.37
C ASP A 94 -12.11 18.75 -1.11
N PHE A 95 -13.20 18.85 -1.84
CA PHE A 95 -13.66 17.79 -2.75
C PHE A 95 -14.32 18.33 -4.00
N LEU A 96 -14.34 17.49 -5.00
CA LEU A 96 -14.97 17.75 -6.28
C LEU A 96 -15.69 16.49 -6.79
N MET A 97 -16.93 16.67 -7.24
CA MET A 97 -17.66 15.62 -7.95
C MET A 97 -17.41 15.75 -9.46
N HIS A 98 -17.08 14.64 -10.11
CA HIS A 98 -17.00 14.51 -11.54
C HIS A 98 -17.86 13.33 -12.01
N GLY A 99 -19.03 13.62 -12.55
CA GLY A 99 -20.04 12.59 -12.80
C GLY A 99 -20.48 11.92 -11.50
N SER A 100 -20.28 10.62 -11.40
CA SER A 100 -20.54 9.80 -10.23
C SER A 100 -19.31 9.60 -9.32
N THR A 101 -18.16 10.15 -9.71
CA THR A 101 -16.89 9.98 -8.97
C THR A 101 -16.63 11.18 -8.07
N MET A 102 -16.29 10.92 -6.83
CA MET A 102 -15.85 11.92 -5.86
C MET A 102 -14.32 11.92 -5.77
N TYR A 103 -13.73 13.12 -5.85
CA TYR A 103 -12.31 13.38 -5.59
C TYR A 103 -12.21 14.17 -4.30
N ALA A 104 -11.75 13.57 -3.22
CA ALA A 104 -11.47 14.24 -1.96
C ALA A 104 -9.97 14.55 -1.87
N TYR A 105 -9.63 15.83 -1.77
CA TYR A 105 -8.28 16.36 -1.78
C TYR A 105 -7.86 16.74 -0.37
N PHE A 106 -6.69 16.25 0.04
CA PHE A 106 -6.05 16.60 1.30
C PHE A 106 -4.67 17.17 1.00
N ARG A 107 -4.61 18.49 0.92
CA ARG A 107 -3.37 19.23 0.64
C ARG A 107 -2.64 19.51 1.94
N THR A 108 -1.40 19.08 2.06
CA THR A 108 -0.59 19.38 3.24
C THR A 108 -0.40 20.89 3.38
N ARG A 109 -0.85 21.43 4.50
CA ARG A 109 -0.64 22.82 4.88
C ARG A 109 0.59 22.98 5.74
N THR A 110 0.72 22.12 6.75
CA THR A 110 1.84 22.14 7.68
C THR A 110 2.13 20.72 8.15
N LEU A 111 3.40 20.34 8.12
CA LEU A 111 3.91 19.16 8.82
C LEU A 111 4.30 19.62 10.24
N VAL A 112 3.42 19.37 11.22
CA VAL A 112 3.54 19.90 12.58
C VAL A 112 4.65 19.18 13.34
N SER A 113 4.69 17.87 13.23
CA SER A 113 5.78 17.04 13.76
C SER A 113 6.02 15.82 12.91
N LYS A 114 7.25 15.35 12.93
CA LYS A 114 7.66 14.09 12.32
C LYS A 114 8.77 13.48 13.13
N ASP A 115 8.71 12.17 13.32
CA ASP A 115 9.81 11.36 13.81
C ASP A 115 9.86 10.09 12.95
N THR A 116 10.94 9.88 12.25
CA THR A 116 11.17 8.66 11.46
C THR A 116 12.49 8.07 11.88
N ARG A 117 12.46 6.84 12.37
CA ARG A 117 13.65 6.11 12.82
C ARG A 117 13.82 4.88 11.98
N VAL A 118 14.96 4.79 11.31
CA VAL A 118 15.36 3.56 10.64
C VAL A 118 15.74 2.54 11.71
N THR A 119 15.05 1.41 11.71
CA THR A 119 15.24 0.33 12.70
C THR A 119 16.17 -0.74 12.16
N MET A 120 16.23 -0.91 10.84
CA MET A 120 17.06 -1.90 10.20
C MET A 120 17.42 -1.47 8.78
N VAL A 121 18.64 -1.81 8.38
CA VAL A 121 19.12 -1.67 6.99
C VAL A 121 19.82 -2.95 6.57
N GLU A 122 19.31 -3.58 5.51
CA GLU A 122 20.03 -4.67 4.84
C GLU A 122 20.81 -4.15 3.65
N GLN A 123 22.01 -4.66 3.49
CA GLN A 123 22.92 -4.26 2.41
C GLN A 123 23.11 -5.41 1.43
N GLY A 124 23.09 -5.09 0.14
CA GLY A 124 23.46 -6.01 -0.92
C GLY A 124 24.95 -5.85 -1.24
N GLY A 125 25.79 -6.77 -0.75
CA GLY A 125 27.22 -6.81 -1.04
C GLY A 125 28.13 -5.98 -0.12
N MET A 126 29.43 -5.99 -0.39
CA MET A 126 30.53 -5.47 0.45
C MET A 126 30.67 -3.94 0.54
N ILE A 127 29.59 -3.18 0.55
CA ILE A 127 29.69 -1.72 0.68
C ILE A 127 29.26 -1.33 2.11
N GLY A 128 30.27 -1.17 2.96
CA GLY A 128 30.12 -0.94 4.39
C GLY A 128 29.43 0.36 4.82
N THR A 129 29.83 0.92 5.93
CA THR A 129 29.29 2.05 6.72
C THR A 129 28.70 3.26 5.95
N ALA A 130 29.12 3.54 4.72
CA ALA A 130 28.61 4.66 3.89
C ALA A 130 27.14 4.46 3.47
N VAL A 131 26.71 3.21 3.26
CA VAL A 131 25.31 2.91 2.85
C VAL A 131 24.35 3.11 4.03
N SER A 132 24.77 2.83 5.26
CA SER A 132 23.95 3.08 6.45
C SER A 132 23.65 4.57 6.64
N ALA A 133 24.62 5.44 6.34
CA ALA A 133 24.41 6.89 6.39
C ALA A 133 23.43 7.38 5.32
N LEU A 134 23.55 6.86 4.09
CA LEU A 134 22.61 7.15 3.00
C LEU A 134 21.20 6.62 3.28
N ALA A 135 21.07 5.42 3.86
CA ALA A 135 19.78 4.85 4.21
C ALA A 135 19.08 5.64 5.31
N ASN A 136 19.82 6.14 6.30
CA ASN A 136 19.30 6.98 7.38
C ASN A 136 18.78 8.35 6.89
N THR A 137 19.17 8.78 5.71
CA THR A 137 18.65 10.01 5.10
C THR A 137 17.59 9.73 4.03
N ALA A 138 17.68 8.63 3.31
CA ALA A 138 16.79 8.32 2.19
C ALA A 138 15.38 7.89 2.63
N ALA A 139 15.25 6.98 3.61
CA ALA A 139 13.94 6.50 4.05
C ALA A 139 13.07 7.61 4.68
N PRO A 140 13.59 8.43 5.62
CA PRO A 140 12.87 9.59 6.11
C PRO A 140 12.49 10.57 5.00
N GLY A 141 13.39 10.81 4.05
CA GLY A 141 13.16 11.72 2.91
C GLY A 141 12.03 11.28 2.00
N ILE A 142 11.95 9.99 1.66
CA ILE A 142 10.86 9.45 0.82
C ILE A 142 9.51 9.61 1.51
N LEU A 143 9.40 9.20 2.77
CA LEU A 143 8.15 9.31 3.52
C LEU A 143 7.75 10.78 3.69
N GLU A 144 8.69 11.65 4.07
CA GLU A 144 8.44 13.08 4.21
C GLU A 144 7.94 13.71 2.91
N GLN A 145 8.61 13.42 1.81
CA GLN A 145 8.19 13.90 0.48
C GLN A 145 6.77 13.47 0.15
N GLN A 146 6.38 12.25 0.47
CA GLN A 146 5.03 11.76 0.25
C GLN A 146 4.01 12.45 1.18
N LEU A 147 4.34 12.63 2.46
CA LEU A 147 3.48 13.35 3.42
C LEU A 147 3.30 14.83 3.02
N GLN A 148 4.34 15.48 2.51
CA GLN A 148 4.28 16.88 2.06
C GLN A 148 3.40 17.09 0.82
N ARG A 149 3.25 16.08 -0.02
CA ARG A 149 2.42 16.15 -1.23
C ARG A 149 0.93 16.07 -0.95
N GLY A 150 0.56 15.66 0.24
CA GLY A 150 -0.82 15.35 0.58
C GLY A 150 -1.30 14.09 -0.13
N PHE A 151 -2.60 13.94 -0.27
CA PHE A 151 -3.20 12.79 -0.93
C PHE A 151 -4.57 13.11 -1.54
N THR A 152 -5.01 12.23 -2.44
CA THR A 152 -6.34 12.27 -3.03
C THR A 152 -7.03 10.93 -2.82
N VAL A 153 -8.26 10.95 -2.32
CA VAL A 153 -9.14 9.78 -2.27
C VAL A 153 -10.14 9.91 -3.40
N ILE A 154 -10.19 8.92 -4.28
CA ILE A 154 -11.10 8.88 -5.41
C ILE A 154 -12.10 7.76 -5.14
N ARG A 155 -13.38 8.09 -5.02
CA ARG A 155 -14.43 7.13 -4.71
C ARG A 155 -15.49 7.11 -5.79
N ASP A 156 -15.80 5.93 -6.30
CA ASP A 156 -16.88 5.67 -7.22
C ASP A 156 -18.17 5.27 -6.50
N THR A 157 -19.31 5.39 -7.18
CA THR A 157 -20.61 4.99 -6.64
C THR A 157 -20.76 3.49 -6.40
N ASN A 158 -19.96 2.66 -7.09
CA ASN A 158 -19.92 1.21 -6.88
C ASN A 158 -19.13 0.80 -5.62
N GLY A 159 -18.60 1.77 -4.87
CA GLY A 159 -17.81 1.53 -3.66
C GLY A 159 -16.30 1.38 -3.89
N THR A 160 -15.84 1.36 -5.15
CA THR A 160 -14.40 1.33 -5.44
C THR A 160 -13.72 2.60 -4.93
N VAL A 161 -12.63 2.44 -4.22
CA VAL A 161 -11.82 3.53 -3.67
C VAL A 161 -10.39 3.43 -4.18
N ASP A 162 -9.92 4.49 -4.85
CA ASP A 162 -8.52 4.65 -5.24
C ASP A 162 -7.85 5.67 -4.30
N PHE A 163 -6.66 5.38 -3.92
CA PHE A 163 -5.81 6.27 -3.13
C PHE A 163 -4.62 6.70 -3.97
N ALA A 164 -4.36 8.00 -4.01
CA ALA A 164 -3.21 8.58 -4.68
C ALA A 164 -2.44 9.50 -3.74
N VAL A 165 -1.12 9.40 -3.74
CA VAL A 165 -0.24 10.40 -3.11
C VAL A 165 -0.24 11.65 -3.97
N GLY A 166 -0.36 12.81 -3.32
CA GLY A 166 -0.47 14.10 -4.01
C GLY A 166 -1.90 14.44 -4.47
N VAL A 167 -2.01 15.60 -5.11
CA VAL A 167 -3.28 16.12 -5.64
C VAL A 167 -3.43 15.67 -7.09
N VAL A 168 -4.35 14.75 -7.32
CA VAL A 168 -4.66 14.24 -8.65
C VAL A 168 -5.67 15.17 -9.33
N GLU A 169 -5.40 15.55 -10.57
CA GLU A 169 -6.33 16.38 -11.34
C GLU A 169 -7.68 15.69 -11.54
N LYS A 170 -8.73 16.50 -11.62
CA LYS A 170 -10.08 16.04 -11.91
C LYS A 170 -10.12 15.19 -13.19
N GLY A 171 -10.72 14.01 -13.10
CA GLY A 171 -10.84 13.07 -14.22
C GLY A 171 -9.60 12.23 -14.45
N LYS A 172 -8.50 12.48 -13.72
CA LYS A 172 -7.32 11.64 -13.73
C LYS A 172 -7.41 10.58 -12.64
N ARG A 173 -6.68 9.48 -12.82
CA ARG A 173 -6.54 8.40 -11.83
C ARG A 173 -5.10 7.93 -11.80
N PRO A 174 -4.68 7.31 -10.70
CA PRO A 174 -3.40 6.59 -10.66
C PRO A 174 -3.33 5.57 -11.79
N VAL A 175 -2.13 5.39 -12.35
CA VAL A 175 -1.89 4.37 -13.38
C VAL A 175 -2.16 2.99 -12.81
N LYS A 176 -3.03 2.24 -13.46
CA LYS A 176 -3.39 0.87 -13.08
C LYS A 176 -2.81 -0.08 -14.13
N PRO A 177 -2.04 -1.10 -13.72
CA PRO A 177 -1.42 -2.03 -14.67
C PRO A 177 -2.42 -2.94 -15.39
N PHE A 178 -3.62 -3.12 -14.84
CA PHE A 178 -4.67 -3.91 -15.44
C PHE A 178 -5.94 -3.10 -15.67
N GLU A 179 -6.60 -3.33 -16.80
CA GLU A 179 -8.00 -3.00 -16.96
C GLU A 179 -8.83 -4.12 -16.33
N VAL A 180 -9.61 -3.78 -15.31
CA VAL A 180 -10.52 -4.70 -14.62
C VAL A 180 -11.96 -4.25 -14.80
N ARG A 181 -12.86 -5.22 -14.93
CA ARG A 181 -14.30 -4.98 -14.86
C ARG A 181 -14.76 -5.17 -13.44
N ASP A 182 -15.52 -4.21 -12.95
CA ASP A 182 -16.09 -4.20 -11.59
C ASP A 182 -17.58 -4.64 -11.65
N ASP A 183 -17.91 -5.71 -12.38
CA ASP A 183 -19.31 -6.11 -12.57
C ASP A 183 -19.95 -6.52 -11.23
N ASP A 184 -19.36 -7.56 -10.56
CA ASP A 184 -19.85 -8.06 -9.26
C ASP A 184 -18.73 -8.10 -8.21
N ARG A 185 -17.64 -7.36 -8.42
CA ARG A 185 -16.45 -7.37 -7.56
C ARG A 185 -15.99 -5.96 -7.27
N VAL A 186 -15.49 -5.77 -6.06
CA VAL A 186 -14.86 -4.50 -5.66
C VAL A 186 -13.35 -4.65 -5.78
N THR A 187 -12.72 -3.76 -6.56
CA THR A 187 -11.26 -3.70 -6.68
C THR A 187 -10.66 -3.04 -5.45
N LEU A 188 -9.92 -3.81 -4.66
CA LEU A 188 -9.24 -3.35 -3.46
C LEU A 188 -7.83 -2.84 -3.77
N MET A 189 -7.16 -3.41 -4.77
CA MET A 189 -5.81 -3.04 -5.18
C MET A 189 -5.63 -3.30 -6.68
N ASN A 190 -4.94 -2.39 -7.37
CA ASN A 190 -4.51 -2.57 -8.75
C ASN A 190 -3.24 -1.75 -8.94
N GLU A 191 -2.08 -2.36 -8.70
CA GLU A 191 -0.81 -1.66 -8.68
C GLU A 191 0.36 -2.50 -9.21
N ARG A 192 1.47 -1.82 -9.48
CA ARG A 192 2.75 -2.43 -9.81
C ARG A 192 3.68 -2.31 -8.61
N THR A 193 4.22 -3.44 -8.14
CA THR A 193 5.19 -3.48 -7.05
C THR A 193 6.49 -4.13 -7.49
N GLU A 194 7.61 -3.67 -6.91
CA GLU A 194 8.93 -4.26 -7.05
C GLU A 194 9.22 -5.08 -5.79
N VAL A 195 9.54 -6.35 -5.93
CA VAL A 195 9.98 -7.21 -4.83
C VAL A 195 11.41 -7.64 -5.10
N ARG A 196 12.35 -7.11 -4.33
CA ARG A 196 13.78 -7.46 -4.52
C ARG A 196 14.07 -8.87 -4.09
N GLY A 197 15.13 -9.44 -4.65
CA GLY A 197 15.59 -10.76 -4.26
C GLY A 197 15.90 -10.83 -2.76
N ASN A 198 15.50 -11.92 -2.13
CA ASN A 198 15.52 -12.14 -0.68
C ASN A 198 14.67 -11.14 0.12
N GLN A 199 13.55 -10.66 -0.47
CA GLN A 199 12.60 -9.78 0.19
C GLN A 199 11.16 -10.28 0.03
N LEU A 200 10.29 -9.76 0.92
CA LEU A 200 8.83 -9.95 0.91
C LEU A 200 8.14 -8.62 0.63
N ASP A 201 6.96 -8.67 0.00
CA ASP A 201 6.02 -7.55 -0.02
C ASP A 201 4.67 -7.98 0.54
N PHE A 202 4.15 -7.25 1.52
CA PHE A 202 2.90 -7.55 2.22
C PHE A 202 1.77 -6.68 1.65
N LEU A 203 0.86 -7.27 0.90
CA LEU A 203 -0.31 -6.61 0.32
C LEU A 203 -1.52 -6.82 1.25
N GLY A 204 -2.24 -5.77 1.56
CA GLY A 204 -3.39 -5.82 2.47
C GLY A 204 -3.07 -5.32 3.89
N PRO A 205 -3.79 -5.83 4.93
CA PRO A 205 -4.77 -6.91 4.86
C PRO A 205 -6.07 -6.50 4.15
N PHE A 206 -6.62 -7.40 3.35
CA PHE A 206 -7.87 -7.22 2.63
C PHE A 206 -9.03 -7.82 3.38
N HIS A 207 -10.15 -7.09 3.46
CA HIS A 207 -11.35 -7.56 4.13
C HIS A 207 -12.20 -8.41 3.19
N VAL A 208 -12.51 -9.63 3.61
CA VAL A 208 -13.51 -10.49 3.00
C VAL A 208 -14.75 -10.46 3.90
N ASP A 209 -15.85 -9.94 3.36
CA ASP A 209 -17.13 -9.86 4.08
C ASP A 209 -18.04 -11.03 3.66
N GLY A 210 -18.87 -11.45 4.58
CA GLY A 210 -19.82 -12.52 4.31
C GLY A 210 -19.27 -13.96 4.42
N SER A 211 -20.21 -14.90 4.42
CA SER A 211 -19.92 -16.35 4.55
C SER A 211 -19.53 -17.00 3.21
N ASN A 212 -19.83 -16.35 2.10
CA ASN A 212 -19.54 -16.80 0.73
C ASN A 212 -18.54 -15.88 0.01
N GLY A 213 -17.71 -15.16 0.76
CA GLY A 213 -16.77 -14.21 0.19
C GLY A 213 -15.55 -14.89 -0.43
N ALA A 214 -14.97 -14.25 -1.43
CA ALA A 214 -13.73 -14.69 -2.05
C ALA A 214 -12.80 -13.50 -2.37
N LEU A 215 -11.49 -13.76 -2.35
CA LEU A 215 -10.49 -12.93 -3.00
C LEU A 215 -10.25 -13.43 -4.42
N PHE A 216 -10.21 -12.49 -5.36
CA PHE A 216 -9.86 -12.74 -6.75
C PHE A 216 -8.53 -12.05 -7.00
N LEU A 217 -7.52 -12.86 -7.29
CA LEU A 217 -6.16 -12.42 -7.52
C LEU A 217 -5.83 -12.54 -9.01
N THR A 218 -5.28 -11.49 -9.59
CA THR A 218 -4.69 -11.52 -10.93
C THR A 218 -3.29 -10.94 -10.84
N MET A 219 -2.31 -11.64 -11.44
CA MET A 219 -0.93 -11.24 -11.38
C MET A 219 -0.19 -11.52 -12.68
N MET A 220 0.75 -10.65 -13.03
CA MET A 220 1.79 -10.88 -14.04
C MET A 220 3.12 -10.39 -13.47
N ILE A 221 4.18 -11.14 -13.69
CA ILE A 221 5.51 -10.79 -13.20
C ILE A 221 6.52 -10.68 -14.33
N ASP A 222 7.50 -9.81 -14.12
CA ASP A 222 8.69 -9.61 -14.93
C ASP A 222 9.93 -9.49 -14.04
N GLY A 223 11.12 -9.59 -14.62
CA GLY A 223 12.40 -9.39 -13.92
C GLY A 223 12.92 -10.60 -13.17
N THR A 224 12.09 -11.61 -12.93
CA THR A 224 12.47 -12.90 -12.35
C THR A 224 11.67 -14.02 -13.01
N SER A 225 12.19 -15.26 -13.00
CA SER A 225 11.52 -16.40 -13.62
C SER A 225 10.25 -16.84 -12.87
N ALA A 226 10.23 -16.63 -11.56
CA ALA A 226 9.14 -17.03 -10.69
C ALA A 226 9.10 -16.16 -9.42
N LEU A 227 7.92 -16.10 -8.80
CA LEU A 227 7.65 -15.42 -7.53
C LEU A 227 6.63 -16.24 -6.76
N ASP A 228 6.83 -16.44 -5.46
CA ASP A 228 5.82 -17.09 -4.64
C ASP A 228 4.75 -16.09 -4.20
N VAL A 229 3.50 -16.57 -4.21
CA VAL A 229 2.32 -15.84 -3.72
C VAL A 229 1.68 -16.64 -2.61
N MET A 230 1.60 -16.05 -1.45
CA MET A 230 1.03 -16.68 -0.27
C MET A 230 -0.14 -15.88 0.26
N VAL A 231 -1.12 -16.57 0.82
CA VAL A 231 -2.24 -15.94 1.52
C VAL A 231 -2.23 -16.39 2.97
N VAL A 232 -2.27 -15.44 3.89
CA VAL A 232 -2.31 -15.69 5.33
C VAL A 232 -3.41 -14.86 5.97
N ASP A 233 -3.96 -15.33 7.09
CA ASP A 233 -4.86 -14.50 7.89
C ASP A 233 -4.12 -13.33 8.54
N LYS A 234 -4.89 -12.31 8.97
CA LYS A 234 -4.33 -11.08 9.51
C LYS A 234 -3.39 -11.31 10.70
N ASN A 235 -3.73 -12.23 11.61
CA ASN A 235 -2.91 -12.43 12.81
C ASN A 235 -1.53 -13.00 12.47
N VAL A 236 -1.50 -13.97 11.55
CA VAL A 236 -0.24 -14.53 11.05
C VAL A 236 0.53 -13.46 10.26
N GLY A 237 -0.17 -12.71 9.41
CA GLY A 237 0.42 -11.66 8.60
C GLY A 237 1.02 -10.52 9.42
N ASP A 238 0.31 -10.04 10.46
CA ASP A 238 0.80 -8.99 11.37
C ASP A 238 2.07 -9.44 12.09
N GLN A 239 2.07 -10.67 12.66
CA GLN A 239 3.25 -11.22 13.32
C GLN A 239 4.43 -11.44 12.37
N TRP A 240 4.13 -11.81 11.14
CA TRP A 240 5.14 -12.01 10.12
C TRP A 240 5.76 -10.68 9.67
N LEU A 241 4.91 -9.66 9.42
CA LEU A 241 5.33 -8.30 9.11
C LEU A 241 6.16 -7.70 10.25
N ASP A 242 5.72 -7.84 11.51
CA ASP A 242 6.48 -7.31 12.67
C ASP A 242 7.88 -7.92 12.76
N ARG A 243 8.03 -9.22 12.51
CA ARG A 243 9.35 -9.86 12.44
C ARG A 243 10.14 -9.40 11.21
N PHE A 244 9.47 -9.23 10.07
CA PHE A 244 10.12 -8.76 8.86
C PHE A 244 10.70 -7.35 9.01
N VAL A 245 10.05 -6.44 9.73
CA VAL A 245 10.56 -5.09 9.99
C VAL A 245 11.53 -5.01 11.16
N ALA A 246 11.56 -6.00 12.06
CA ALA A 246 12.38 -5.97 13.28
C ALA A 246 13.73 -6.66 13.14
N GLN A 247 13.90 -7.57 12.19
CA GLN A 247 15.12 -8.42 12.12
C GLN A 247 15.61 -8.58 10.68
N PRO A 248 16.93 -8.78 10.48
CA PRO A 248 17.49 -9.06 9.17
C PRO A 248 17.04 -10.43 8.63
N GLY A 249 17.13 -10.61 7.31
CA GLY A 249 16.73 -11.82 6.61
C GLY A 249 15.23 -11.94 6.44
N VAL A 250 14.79 -13.02 5.84
CA VAL A 250 13.38 -13.31 5.57
C VAL A 250 12.85 -14.24 6.66
N PRO A 251 12.01 -13.76 7.59
CA PRO A 251 11.42 -14.63 8.62
C PRO A 251 10.36 -15.54 7.99
N GLN A 252 10.19 -16.73 8.54
CA GLN A 252 9.08 -17.61 8.18
C GLN A 252 7.79 -17.19 8.89
N PRO A 253 6.59 -17.43 8.30
CA PRO A 253 5.33 -17.19 8.99
C PRO A 253 5.20 -18.10 10.24
N SER A 254 4.42 -17.67 11.22
CA SER A 254 4.20 -18.44 12.46
C SER A 254 3.36 -19.70 12.25
N LEU A 255 2.52 -19.71 11.22
CA LEU A 255 1.72 -20.83 10.78
C LEU A 255 1.83 -20.96 9.25
N PRO A 256 1.59 -22.16 8.69
CA PRO A 256 1.58 -22.35 7.24
C PRO A 256 0.59 -21.40 6.55
N PRO A 257 0.94 -20.86 5.38
CA PRO A 257 -0.01 -20.09 4.58
C PRO A 257 -1.26 -20.91 4.21
N LEU A 258 -2.40 -20.24 4.11
CA LEU A 258 -3.64 -20.84 3.60
C LEU A 258 -3.51 -21.24 2.13
N VAL A 259 -2.72 -20.47 1.39
CA VAL A 259 -2.38 -20.71 -0.01
C VAL A 259 -0.91 -20.38 -0.20
N SER A 260 -0.21 -21.21 -0.98
CA SER A 260 1.16 -20.96 -1.44
C SER A 260 1.25 -21.47 -2.87
N GLU A 261 1.48 -20.57 -3.82
CA GLU A 261 1.57 -20.87 -5.25
C GLU A 261 2.69 -20.09 -5.92
N ILE A 262 3.18 -20.61 -7.04
CA ILE A 262 4.23 -19.98 -7.84
C ILE A 262 3.61 -19.29 -9.04
N VAL A 263 3.87 -17.99 -9.18
CA VAL A 263 3.60 -17.22 -10.40
C VAL A 263 4.84 -17.23 -11.27
N ARG A 264 4.69 -17.56 -12.55
CA ARG A 264 5.78 -17.63 -13.53
C ARG A 264 5.80 -16.40 -14.42
N GLN A 265 6.99 -15.98 -14.82
CA GLN A 265 7.19 -14.84 -15.72
C GLN A 265 6.42 -15.00 -17.04
N GLY A 266 5.86 -13.90 -17.52
CA GLY A 266 5.19 -13.83 -18.83
C GLY A 266 3.81 -14.49 -18.87
N MET A 267 3.34 -15.09 -17.78
CA MET A 267 2.02 -15.72 -17.69
C MET A 267 1.08 -14.87 -16.84
N ARG A 268 -0.14 -14.67 -17.32
CA ARG A 268 -1.21 -14.11 -16.49
C ARG A 268 -1.73 -15.19 -15.57
N TRP A 269 -1.37 -15.09 -14.31
CA TRP A 269 -1.86 -15.97 -13.25
C TRP A 269 -3.14 -15.41 -12.64
N GLN A 270 -4.12 -16.27 -12.43
CA GLN A 270 -5.40 -15.90 -11.81
C GLN A 270 -5.81 -16.95 -10.79
N LYS A 271 -6.32 -16.50 -9.66
CA LYS A 271 -6.81 -17.37 -8.59
C LYS A 271 -8.03 -16.79 -7.93
N THR A 272 -9.05 -17.62 -7.75
CA THR A 272 -10.19 -17.36 -6.87
C THR A 272 -10.01 -18.13 -5.59
N LEU A 273 -10.09 -17.44 -4.46
CA LEU A 273 -9.89 -18.00 -3.13
C LEU A 273 -11.14 -17.77 -2.29
N PRO A 274 -12.04 -18.75 -2.18
CA PRO A 274 -13.11 -18.72 -1.20
C PRO A 274 -12.52 -18.67 0.22
N LEU A 275 -12.88 -17.67 0.98
CA LEU A 275 -12.36 -17.42 2.31
C LEU A 275 -13.49 -17.12 3.28
N LYS A 276 -13.31 -17.46 4.55
CA LYS A 276 -14.23 -17.06 5.59
C LYS A 276 -14.18 -15.53 5.79
N LYS A 277 -15.24 -14.97 6.39
CA LYS A 277 -15.22 -13.57 6.81
C LYS A 277 -14.00 -13.29 7.67
N GLY A 278 -13.20 -12.28 7.26
CA GLY A 278 -11.95 -11.94 7.94
C GLY A 278 -11.06 -11.00 7.13
N TYR A 279 -9.85 -10.81 7.62
CA TYR A 279 -8.82 -10.01 6.98
C TYR A 279 -7.65 -10.90 6.59
N TYR A 280 -7.10 -10.69 5.38
CA TYR A 280 -6.09 -11.55 4.78
C TYR A 280 -4.99 -10.74 4.11
N TYR A 281 -3.75 -11.12 4.34
CA TYR A 281 -2.62 -10.62 3.57
C TYR A 281 -2.37 -11.52 2.36
N VAL A 282 -2.00 -10.89 1.25
CA VAL A 282 -1.35 -11.54 0.11
C VAL A 282 0.13 -11.17 0.21
N VAL A 283 0.99 -12.14 0.42
CA VAL A 283 2.44 -11.93 0.57
C VAL A 283 3.13 -12.40 -0.69
N LEU A 284 3.93 -11.53 -1.28
CA LEU A 284 4.80 -11.83 -2.40
C LEU A 284 6.18 -12.15 -1.85
N ASP A 285 6.71 -13.32 -2.20
CA ASP A 285 8.02 -13.77 -1.72
C ASP A 285 8.98 -14.00 -2.90
N ASN A 286 10.03 -13.18 -2.96
CA ASN A 286 11.16 -13.35 -3.88
C ASN A 286 12.39 -13.86 -3.13
N SER A 287 12.19 -14.91 -2.29
CA SER A 287 13.26 -15.53 -1.53
C SER A 287 13.22 -17.06 -1.66
N SER A 288 14.30 -17.72 -1.29
CA SER A 288 14.34 -19.18 -1.20
C SER A 288 14.04 -19.70 0.21
N VAL A 289 13.57 -18.82 1.13
CA VAL A 289 13.47 -19.15 2.56
C VAL A 289 12.08 -19.70 2.92
N VAL A 290 11.02 -19.14 2.32
CA VAL A 290 9.64 -19.48 2.68
C VAL A 290 8.93 -20.23 1.58
N GLY A 291 9.03 -19.73 0.35
CA GLY A 291 8.41 -20.34 -0.83
C GLY A 291 9.28 -21.35 -1.53
N LEU A 292 8.89 -21.70 -2.75
CA LEU A 292 9.57 -22.64 -3.62
C LEU A 292 10.33 -21.95 -4.75
N ALA A 293 10.00 -20.71 -5.07
CA ALA A 293 10.68 -19.93 -6.09
C ALA A 293 11.99 -19.36 -5.53
N ALA A 294 13.11 -19.73 -6.13
CA ALA A 294 14.39 -19.14 -5.77
C ALA A 294 14.65 -17.88 -6.60
N PRO A 295 15.11 -16.78 -6.03
CA PRO A 295 15.48 -15.60 -6.79
C PRO A 295 16.64 -15.91 -7.72
N VAL A 296 16.52 -15.46 -8.97
CA VAL A 296 17.59 -15.60 -9.96
C VAL A 296 18.65 -14.54 -9.66
N ALA A 297 19.90 -14.94 -9.51
CA ALA A 297 21.00 -14.01 -9.36
C ALA A 297 21.31 -13.33 -10.71
N THR A 298 21.25 -12.01 -10.75
CA THR A 298 21.70 -11.19 -11.88
C THR A 298 22.88 -10.32 -11.41
N GLY A 299 24.10 -10.76 -11.71
CA GLY A 299 25.29 -10.07 -11.22
C GLY A 299 25.49 -10.22 -9.70
N SER A 300 25.80 -9.13 -9.00
CA SER A 300 26.06 -9.11 -7.56
C SER A 300 24.82 -8.97 -6.70
N LEU A 301 23.65 -8.70 -7.28
CA LEU A 301 22.38 -8.56 -6.58
C LEU A 301 21.36 -9.58 -7.09
N PRO A 302 20.51 -10.14 -6.21
CA PRO A 302 19.39 -10.95 -6.65
C PRO A 302 18.42 -10.13 -7.50
N ALA A 303 17.85 -10.76 -8.54
CA ALA A 303 16.93 -10.12 -9.45
C ALA A 303 15.69 -9.59 -8.71
N ALA A 304 15.27 -8.38 -9.05
CA ALA A 304 14.01 -7.83 -8.60
C ALA A 304 12.85 -8.39 -9.44
N ALA A 305 11.79 -8.84 -8.78
CA ALA A 305 10.52 -9.14 -9.42
C ALA A 305 9.69 -7.86 -9.54
N LEU A 306 9.21 -7.56 -10.75
CA LEU A 306 8.20 -6.53 -10.98
C LEU A 306 6.85 -7.23 -11.12
N ALA A 307 6.00 -7.09 -10.12
CA ALA A 307 4.68 -7.71 -10.10
C ALA A 307 3.58 -6.67 -10.36
N ASN A 308 2.82 -6.88 -11.42
CA ASN A 308 1.55 -6.23 -11.62
C ASN A 308 0.49 -7.05 -10.89
N VAL A 309 -0.26 -6.45 -9.98
CA VAL A 309 -1.18 -7.17 -9.08
C VAL A 309 -2.54 -6.50 -9.06
N VAL A 310 -3.59 -7.31 -9.18
CA VAL A 310 -4.96 -6.93 -8.87
C VAL A 310 -5.49 -7.83 -7.78
N VAL A 311 -6.10 -7.21 -6.78
CA VAL A 311 -6.86 -7.88 -5.73
C VAL A 311 -8.28 -7.34 -5.75
N GLN A 312 -9.25 -8.21 -5.94
CA GLN A 312 -10.67 -7.90 -5.87
C GLN A 312 -11.34 -8.76 -4.80
N VAL A 313 -12.45 -8.29 -4.27
CA VAL A 313 -13.33 -9.03 -3.37
C VAL A 313 -14.73 -9.10 -3.96
N GLY A 314 -15.42 -10.21 -3.74
CA GLY A 314 -16.78 -10.45 -4.18
C GLY A 314 -17.26 -11.80 -3.66
N ASP A 315 -18.44 -12.24 -4.12
CA ASP A 315 -18.96 -13.55 -3.80
C ASP A 315 -18.18 -14.66 -4.51
N ALA A 316 -17.97 -15.76 -3.83
CA ALA A 316 -17.38 -16.97 -4.44
C ALA A 316 -18.33 -17.51 -5.52
N PRO A 317 -17.81 -18.02 -6.65
CA PRO A 317 -18.61 -18.57 -7.74
C PRO A 317 -19.33 -19.87 -7.34
#